data_0bf404f787a5cec2ec18571994d2d794
#
_entry.id   0bf404f787a5cec2ec18571994d2d794
#
_cell.length_a   1.000
_cell.length_b   1.000
_cell.length_c   1.000
_cell.angle_alpha   90.00
_cell.angle_beta   90.00
_cell.angle_gamma   90.00
#
_symmetry.space_group_name_H-M   'P 1'
#
loop_
_entity.id
_entity.type
_entity.pdbx_description
1 polymer ?
#
loop_
_entity_poly.entity_id
_entity_poly.type
_entity_poly.pdbx_seq_one_letter_code
_entity_poly.pdbx_strand_id
1 'polypeptide(L)'
;SAIHTTSQLGLDTHGVQGIITMEVVSARDLPRWRNMTHTSFDMDPFVVVSFHRKVFRTRVCRHTLNPEWREKLYVHVHNRETSYNVRFAVYDWDNMSSNDYVGEVSLEIRMLMEAAEKGSGKVALDLPLEREGHDEDAKFGVGKPRPTLQLEAAYQSFSALRRQFWREMLRLYDTNESGSIDLDELHTMLMSLGSSLTPTTLAGFFERFGKNPYVDGLTLDEGVRALEEELEKSWAHRCDPEAADDTDDAVDVERVIQLRECPWCHMPYLSHANESDVVTHLALCSSQEGRAVDDFMVSN
;
A
#
# COMPACT_ATOMS: atom_id res chain seq x y z
N SER A 1 5.16 12.17 13.44
CA SER A 1 4.76 12.81 12.15
C SER A 1 5.13 11.85 11.04
N ALA A 2 4.10 11.23 10.45
CA ALA A 2 4.25 10.42 9.26
C ALA A 2 4.82 11.30 8.15
N ILE A 3 5.93 10.89 7.56
CA ILE A 3 6.48 11.57 6.40
C ILE A 3 5.54 11.28 5.23
N HIS A 4 4.74 12.27 4.87
CA HIS A 4 3.82 12.23 3.74
C HIS A 4 4.59 12.03 2.44
N THR A 5 4.67 10.79 1.98
CA THR A 5 5.08 10.49 0.59
C THR A 5 3.85 10.27 -0.31
N THR A 6 2.65 10.54 0.19
CA THR A 6 1.38 10.35 -0.52
C THR A 6 1.10 11.39 -1.61
N SER A 7 1.79 12.53 -1.61
CA SER A 7 1.57 13.60 -2.58
C SER A 7 2.19 13.37 -3.97
N GLN A 8 2.79 12.21 -4.22
CA GLN A 8 3.38 11.85 -5.52
C GLN A 8 2.81 10.55 -6.11
N LEU A 9 1.64 10.09 -5.66
CA LEU A 9 0.87 9.16 -6.45
C LEU A 9 0.33 9.92 -7.68
N GLY A 10 1.19 10.07 -8.69
CA GLY A 10 0.66 10.30 -10.02
C GLY A 10 -0.33 9.17 -10.31
N LEU A 11 -1.44 9.49 -10.94
CA LEU A 11 -2.50 8.56 -11.34
C LEU A 11 -2.03 7.44 -12.29
N ASP A 12 -0.74 7.33 -12.52
CA ASP A 12 -0.11 6.30 -13.36
C ASP A 12 0.31 5.13 -12.48
N THR A 13 -0.64 4.23 -12.23
CA THR A 13 -0.37 2.94 -11.56
C THR A 13 0.09 1.86 -12.56
N HIS A 14 0.31 2.22 -13.83
CA HIS A 14 0.80 1.30 -14.84
C HIS A 14 2.11 0.63 -14.39
N GLY A 15 2.03 -0.69 -14.18
CA GLY A 15 3.17 -1.49 -13.76
C GLY A 15 3.41 -1.54 -12.25
N VAL A 16 2.57 -0.94 -11.41
CA VAL A 16 2.63 -1.09 -9.95
C VAL A 16 1.76 -2.27 -9.53
N GLN A 17 2.32 -3.21 -8.78
CA GLN A 17 1.61 -4.42 -8.32
C GLN A 17 0.96 -4.25 -6.95
N GLY A 18 1.56 -3.42 -6.10
CA GLY A 18 1.07 -3.28 -4.74
C GLY A 18 1.91 -2.32 -3.90
N ILE A 19 1.65 -2.35 -2.62
CA ILE A 19 2.32 -1.51 -1.63
C ILE A 19 2.94 -2.37 -0.54
N ILE A 20 4.14 -1.99 -0.11
CA ILE A 20 4.76 -2.51 1.10
C ILE A 20 4.63 -1.45 2.19
N THR A 21 4.02 -1.84 3.29
CA THR A 21 4.05 -1.08 4.54
C THR A 21 5.15 -1.66 5.41
N MET A 22 6.08 -0.83 5.84
CA MET A 22 7.16 -1.21 6.75
C MET A 22 7.14 -0.29 7.96
N GLU A 23 7.42 -0.86 9.12
CA GLU A 23 7.67 -0.09 10.34
C GLU A 23 9.06 -0.44 10.86
N VAL A 24 9.93 0.56 10.95
CA VAL A 24 11.21 0.44 11.63
C VAL A 24 10.94 0.60 13.11
N VAL A 25 10.89 -0.52 13.84
CA VAL A 25 10.42 -0.54 15.23
C VAL A 25 11.54 -0.12 16.17
N SER A 26 12.62 -0.89 16.21
CA SER A 26 13.73 -0.69 17.17
C SER A 26 15.00 -1.39 16.71
N ALA A 27 16.11 -1.10 17.39
CA ALA A 27 17.27 -1.96 17.35
C ALA A 27 17.71 -2.36 18.77
N ARG A 28 18.44 -3.45 18.88
CA ARG A 28 18.96 -3.97 20.14
C ARG A 28 20.43 -4.27 20.05
N ASP A 29 21.10 -4.14 21.19
CA ASP A 29 22.49 -4.52 21.39
C ASP A 29 23.46 -3.84 20.41
N LEU A 30 23.21 -2.55 20.06
CA LEU A 30 24.12 -1.77 19.25
C LEU A 30 25.52 -1.71 19.92
N PRO A 31 26.61 -1.70 19.13
CA PRO A 31 27.96 -1.77 19.68
C PRO A 31 28.30 -0.52 20.48
N ARG A 32 29.07 -0.70 21.58
CA ARG A 32 29.61 0.40 22.35
C ARG A 32 30.91 0.88 21.72
N TRP A 33 30.88 1.95 20.96
CA TRP A 33 32.08 2.57 20.44
C TRP A 33 32.49 3.78 21.28
N ARG A 34 33.79 3.99 21.35
CA ARG A 34 34.32 5.21 21.97
C ARG A 34 34.15 6.36 20.97
N ASN A 35 33.41 7.38 21.33
CA ASN A 35 33.43 8.63 20.58
C ASN A 35 34.81 9.29 20.66
N MET A 36 35.10 10.25 19.77
CA MET A 36 36.39 10.94 19.72
C MET A 36 36.77 11.62 21.05
N THR A 37 35.83 11.98 21.88
CA THR A 37 36.06 12.63 23.18
C THR A 37 36.32 11.64 24.32
N HIS A 38 36.17 10.32 24.08
CA HIS A 38 36.31 9.23 25.08
C HIS A 38 35.44 9.36 26.33
N THR A 39 34.39 10.21 26.27
CA THR A 39 33.55 10.57 27.42
C THR A 39 32.21 9.86 27.46
N SER A 40 31.73 9.33 26.31
CA SER A 40 30.46 8.59 26.25
C SER A 40 30.65 7.30 25.44
N PHE A 41 29.83 6.29 25.77
CA PHE A 41 29.74 5.02 25.04
C PHE A 41 28.38 4.86 24.36
N ASP A 42 27.54 5.86 24.46
CA ASP A 42 26.20 5.84 23.90
C ASP A 42 26.26 6.36 22.47
N MET A 43 25.38 5.79 21.63
CA MET A 43 25.22 6.19 20.23
C MET A 43 23.99 7.11 20.08
N ASP A 44 23.97 7.84 18.98
CA ASP A 44 22.82 8.61 18.49
C ASP A 44 22.29 7.95 17.20
N PRO A 45 21.71 6.73 17.28
CA PRO A 45 21.44 5.92 16.09
C PRO A 45 20.24 6.41 15.29
N PHE A 46 20.36 6.25 13.96
CA PHE A 46 19.28 6.38 12.99
C PHE A 46 19.41 5.33 11.88
N VAL A 47 18.32 5.07 11.16
CA VAL A 47 18.28 4.11 10.06
C VAL A 47 18.08 4.84 8.74
N VAL A 48 18.88 4.47 7.74
CA VAL A 48 18.67 4.82 6.35
C VAL A 48 18.06 3.62 5.65
N VAL A 49 16.85 3.79 5.12
CA VAL A 49 16.16 2.77 4.35
C VAL A 49 16.27 3.12 2.88
N SER A 50 16.82 2.23 2.09
CA SER A 50 16.96 2.42 0.65
C SER A 50 16.25 1.32 -0.13
N PHE A 51 15.46 1.76 -1.11
CA PHE A 51 14.78 0.89 -2.05
C PHE A 51 14.86 1.50 -3.45
N HIS A 52 15.56 0.84 -4.35
CA HIS A 52 15.83 1.31 -5.70
C HIS A 52 16.39 2.75 -5.68
N ARG A 53 15.61 3.75 -6.13
CA ARG A 53 16.00 5.18 -6.15
C ARG A 53 15.44 5.97 -4.95
N LYS A 54 14.69 5.32 -4.08
CA LYS A 54 14.06 5.97 -2.93
C LYS A 54 14.92 5.75 -1.69
N VAL A 55 15.16 6.82 -0.96
CA VAL A 55 15.90 6.79 0.30
C VAL A 55 15.08 7.49 1.38
N PHE A 56 14.93 6.83 2.51
CA PHE A 56 14.24 7.34 3.70
C PHE A 56 15.21 7.34 4.86
N ARG A 57 14.99 8.21 5.82
CA ARG A 57 15.78 8.28 7.03
C ARG A 57 14.86 8.42 8.23
N THR A 58 15.10 7.63 9.29
CA THR A 58 14.41 7.78 10.58
C THR A 58 14.93 9.00 11.33
N ARG A 59 14.21 9.39 12.37
CA ARG A 59 14.74 10.33 13.35
C ARG A 59 15.98 9.74 14.04
N VAL A 60 16.78 10.62 14.63
CA VAL A 60 17.89 10.25 15.50
C VAL A 60 17.38 10.01 16.92
N CYS A 61 17.66 8.81 17.47
CA CYS A 61 17.42 8.52 18.89
C CYS A 61 18.70 8.79 19.64
N ARG A 62 18.68 9.75 20.57
CA ARG A 62 19.91 10.18 21.23
C ARG A 62 20.26 9.33 22.46
N HIS A 63 21.56 9.12 22.66
CA HIS A 63 22.16 8.50 23.85
C HIS A 63 21.59 7.11 24.17
N THR A 64 21.50 6.21 23.17
CA THR A 64 20.96 4.88 23.38
C THR A 64 21.60 3.83 22.48
N LEU A 65 21.80 2.63 23.02
CA LEU A 65 22.21 1.43 22.28
C LEU A 65 21.02 0.54 21.92
N ASN A 66 19.80 0.90 22.38
CA ASN A 66 18.57 0.20 22.11
C ASN A 66 17.49 1.23 21.67
N PRO A 67 17.63 1.82 20.49
CA PRO A 67 16.72 2.86 20.01
C PRO A 67 15.34 2.29 19.66
N GLU A 68 14.30 3.08 19.89
CA GLU A 68 12.94 2.82 19.39
C GLU A 68 12.52 3.97 18.46
N TRP A 69 12.32 3.67 17.20
CA TRP A 69 11.87 4.64 16.19
C TRP A 69 10.37 4.60 15.97
N ARG A 70 9.78 3.41 15.75
CA ARG A 70 8.36 3.20 15.42
C ARG A 70 7.91 4.07 14.26
N GLU A 71 8.72 4.12 13.22
CA GLU A 71 8.45 4.91 12.02
C GLU A 71 7.97 4.05 10.88
N LYS A 72 6.84 4.45 10.30
CA LYS A 72 6.20 3.75 9.20
C LYS A 72 6.62 4.34 7.85
N LEU A 73 6.87 3.46 6.91
CA LEU A 73 7.24 3.76 5.53
C LEU A 73 6.29 3.02 4.59
N TYR A 74 5.94 3.66 3.49
CA TYR A 74 5.11 3.09 2.43
C TYR A 74 5.89 3.10 1.13
N VAL A 75 6.00 1.95 0.49
CA VAL A 75 6.76 1.77 -0.74
C VAL A 75 5.90 1.10 -1.81
N HIS A 76 5.75 1.74 -2.96
CA HIS A 76 5.10 1.14 -4.12
C HIS A 76 6.06 0.18 -4.81
N VAL A 77 5.56 -1.01 -5.13
CA VAL A 77 6.32 -2.07 -5.80
C VAL A 77 5.86 -2.14 -7.25
N HIS A 78 6.76 -1.88 -8.19
CA HIS A 78 6.51 -2.03 -9.61
C HIS A 78 6.80 -3.46 -10.08
N ASN A 79 6.19 -3.87 -11.22
CA ASN A 79 6.34 -5.21 -11.78
C ASN A 79 7.80 -5.65 -11.96
N ARG A 80 8.72 -4.71 -12.18
CA ARG A 80 10.14 -4.98 -12.37
C ARG A 80 10.94 -5.00 -11.06
N GLU A 81 10.32 -4.60 -9.96
CA GLU A 81 10.99 -4.41 -8.66
C GLU A 81 10.75 -5.57 -7.67
N THR A 82 9.98 -6.58 -8.07
CA THR A 82 9.64 -7.73 -7.21
C THR A 82 10.84 -8.58 -6.80
N SER A 83 11.97 -8.43 -7.50
CA SER A 83 13.25 -9.09 -7.18
C SER A 83 14.22 -8.21 -6.38
N TYR A 84 13.85 -6.99 -6.05
CA TYR A 84 14.73 -6.09 -5.30
C TYR A 84 14.61 -6.26 -3.79
N ASN A 85 15.71 -5.90 -3.13
CA ASN A 85 15.79 -5.90 -1.68
C ASN A 85 15.60 -4.48 -1.14
N VAL A 86 14.93 -4.38 0.01
CA VAL A 86 14.95 -3.17 0.83
C VAL A 86 16.13 -3.26 1.76
N ARG A 87 17.04 -2.30 1.70
CA ARG A 87 18.24 -2.23 2.54
C ARG A 87 18.01 -1.27 3.69
N PHE A 88 18.36 -1.70 4.88
CA PHE A 88 18.31 -0.93 6.12
C PHE A 88 19.72 -0.79 6.66
N ALA A 89 20.27 0.41 6.64
CA ALA A 89 21.61 0.70 7.15
C ALA A 89 21.50 1.55 8.41
N VAL A 90 22.11 1.10 9.50
CA VAL A 90 22.14 1.81 10.78
C VAL A 90 23.40 2.64 10.86
N TYR A 91 23.26 3.88 11.26
CA TYR A 91 24.35 4.84 11.45
C TYR A 91 24.27 5.46 12.84
N ASP A 92 25.42 5.79 13.39
CA ASP A 92 25.57 6.69 14.53
C ASP A 92 25.71 8.13 14.01
N TRP A 93 24.85 9.01 14.51
CA TRP A 93 24.87 10.42 14.14
C TRP A 93 25.96 11.16 14.91
N ASP A 94 26.87 11.82 14.18
CA ASP A 94 27.87 12.69 14.79
C ASP A 94 27.67 14.14 14.31
N ASN A 95 27.72 15.07 15.22
CA ASN A 95 27.57 16.50 14.93
C ASN A 95 28.84 17.16 14.38
N MET A 96 29.99 16.54 14.59
CA MET A 96 31.31 17.15 14.31
C MET A 96 32.11 16.41 13.24
N SER A 97 31.68 15.20 12.88
CA SER A 97 32.33 14.37 11.88
C SER A 97 31.32 13.72 10.92
N SER A 98 31.79 12.83 10.05
CA SER A 98 30.90 11.96 9.27
C SER A 98 30.22 10.95 10.16
N ASN A 99 28.95 10.62 9.89
CA ASN A 99 28.21 9.59 10.62
C ASN A 99 28.93 8.24 10.52
N ASP A 100 29.04 7.56 11.65
CA ASP A 100 29.70 6.25 11.69
C ASP A 100 28.74 5.14 11.30
N TYR A 101 29.16 4.30 10.35
CA TYR A 101 28.39 3.15 9.89
C TYR A 101 28.45 2.01 10.89
N VAL A 102 27.28 1.57 11.37
CA VAL A 102 27.12 0.50 12.36
C VAL A 102 26.98 -0.86 11.70
N GLY A 103 26.08 -1.00 10.77
CA GLY A 103 25.78 -2.23 10.07
C GLY A 103 24.51 -2.12 9.26
N GLU A 104 24.19 -3.16 8.51
CA GLU A 104 23.03 -3.19 7.63
C GLU A 104 22.36 -4.54 7.57
N VAL A 105 21.14 -4.55 7.05
CA VAL A 105 20.39 -5.77 6.71
C VAL A 105 19.56 -5.52 5.48
N SER A 106 19.34 -6.55 4.70
CA SER A 106 18.51 -6.53 3.49
C SER A 106 17.29 -7.44 3.66
N LEU A 107 16.13 -6.95 3.22
CA LEU A 107 14.87 -7.68 3.21
C LEU A 107 14.41 -7.89 1.78
N GLU A 108 14.23 -9.15 1.38
CA GLU A 108 13.71 -9.51 0.06
C GLU A 108 12.21 -9.24 -0.02
N ILE A 109 11.78 -8.43 -1.00
CA ILE A 109 10.36 -8.13 -1.23
C ILE A 109 9.56 -9.40 -1.52
N ARG A 110 10.15 -10.33 -2.27
CA ARG A 110 9.49 -11.59 -2.62
C ARG A 110 9.03 -12.38 -1.39
N MET A 111 9.80 -12.37 -0.31
CA MET A 111 9.43 -13.02 0.93
C MET A 111 8.13 -12.44 1.53
N LEU A 112 7.95 -11.12 1.45
CA LEU A 112 6.73 -10.45 1.91
C LEU A 112 5.53 -10.75 1.01
N MET A 113 5.74 -10.84 -0.31
CA MET A 113 4.70 -11.20 -1.27
C MET A 113 4.22 -12.64 -1.03
N GLU A 114 5.13 -13.60 -0.87
CA GLU A 114 4.80 -15.00 -0.58
C GLU A 114 4.09 -15.15 0.79
N ALA A 115 4.46 -14.35 1.79
CA ALA A 115 3.78 -14.34 3.07
C ALA A 115 2.34 -13.82 2.94
N ALA A 116 2.12 -12.78 2.14
CA ALA A 116 0.79 -12.24 1.88
C ALA A 116 -0.10 -13.23 1.12
N GLU A 117 0.43 -13.97 0.15
CA GLU A 117 -0.29 -15.04 -0.56
C GLU A 117 -0.74 -16.18 0.37
N LYS A 118 0.05 -16.48 1.40
CA LYS A 118 -0.28 -17.47 2.44
C LYS A 118 -1.25 -16.95 3.51
N GLY A 119 -1.77 -15.73 3.34
CA GLY A 119 -2.69 -15.10 4.27
C GLY A 119 -2.03 -14.50 5.52
N SER A 120 -0.69 -14.43 5.56
CA SER A 120 0.02 -13.69 6.60
C SER A 120 -0.11 -12.21 6.33
N GLY A 121 -0.78 -11.49 7.22
CA GLY A 121 -0.91 -10.03 7.12
C GLY A 121 0.44 -9.35 7.37
N LYS A 122 0.65 -8.89 8.59
CA LYS A 122 1.88 -8.22 9.04
C LYS A 122 2.90 -9.25 9.56
N VAL A 123 4.13 -9.19 9.10
CA VAL A 123 5.23 -10.06 9.51
C VAL A 123 6.17 -9.25 10.41
N ALA A 124 6.41 -9.75 11.63
CA ALA A 124 7.43 -9.20 12.52
C ALA A 124 8.75 -9.92 12.28
N LEU A 125 9.84 -9.16 12.14
CA LEU A 125 11.16 -9.64 11.78
C LEU A 125 12.18 -9.10 12.77
N ASP A 126 13.02 -10.00 13.29
CA ASP A 126 14.22 -9.68 14.06
C ASP A 126 15.43 -10.05 13.20
N LEU A 127 16.07 -9.06 12.62
CA LEU A 127 17.11 -9.25 11.62
C LEU A 127 18.50 -8.87 12.21
N PRO A 128 19.46 -9.78 12.22
CA PRO A 128 20.82 -9.45 12.66
C PRO A 128 21.45 -8.45 11.69
N LEU A 129 22.11 -7.42 12.24
CA LEU A 129 22.89 -6.49 11.44
C LEU A 129 24.19 -7.15 10.99
N GLU A 130 24.50 -6.97 9.71
CA GLU A 130 25.75 -7.39 9.11
C GLU A 130 26.65 -6.18 8.87
N ARG A 131 27.95 -6.39 8.90
CA ARG A 131 28.93 -5.36 8.55
C ARG A 131 29.93 -5.92 7.56
N GLU A 132 30.07 -5.31 6.39
CA GLU A 132 31.02 -5.75 5.38
C GLU A 132 32.47 -5.76 5.91
N GLY A 133 33.17 -6.89 5.71
CA GLY A 133 34.57 -7.10 6.01
C GLY A 133 34.87 -8.48 6.61
N HIS A 134 36.10 -8.96 6.39
CA HIS A 134 36.54 -10.34 6.58
C HIS A 134 36.55 -10.91 8.02
N ASP A 135 36.15 -10.16 9.04
CA ASP A 135 36.17 -10.62 10.44
C ASP A 135 34.94 -10.09 11.18
N GLU A 136 33.80 -10.78 11.07
CA GLU A 136 32.52 -10.38 11.70
C GLU A 136 32.64 -10.31 13.24
N ASP A 137 33.36 -11.25 13.86
CA ASP A 137 33.54 -11.31 15.31
C ASP A 137 34.41 -10.17 15.87
N ALA A 138 35.36 -9.67 15.08
CA ALA A 138 36.23 -8.58 15.50
C ALA A 138 35.50 -7.22 15.54
N LYS A 139 34.38 -7.07 14.81
CA LYS A 139 33.67 -5.78 14.65
C LYS A 139 32.61 -5.53 15.72
N PHE A 140 31.95 -6.57 16.19
CA PHE A 140 30.96 -6.45 17.28
C PHE A 140 31.51 -6.89 18.64
N GLY A 141 32.69 -7.50 18.65
CA GLY A 141 33.37 -8.02 19.85
C GLY A 141 33.08 -9.51 20.09
N VAL A 142 34.15 -10.29 20.30
CA VAL A 142 34.07 -11.73 20.55
C VAL A 142 33.16 -12.01 21.74
N GLY A 143 32.15 -12.86 21.56
CA GLY A 143 31.21 -13.27 22.64
C GLY A 143 30.12 -12.26 23.01
N LYS A 144 29.96 -11.17 22.27
CA LYS A 144 28.84 -10.24 22.44
C LYS A 144 27.66 -10.62 21.54
N PRO A 145 26.39 -10.34 21.95
CA PRO A 145 25.25 -10.56 21.10
C PRO A 145 25.38 -9.71 19.83
N ARG A 146 24.97 -10.26 18.67
CA ARG A 146 24.92 -9.49 17.41
C ARG A 146 23.82 -8.45 17.51
N PRO A 147 24.07 -7.21 17.09
CA PRO A 147 23.01 -6.20 17.01
C PRO A 147 21.89 -6.68 16.10
N THR A 148 20.64 -6.43 16.50
CA THR A 148 19.46 -6.80 15.72
C THR A 148 18.61 -5.57 15.41
N LEU A 149 18.02 -5.54 14.21
CA LEU A 149 17.02 -4.57 13.80
C LEU A 149 15.65 -5.23 13.79
N GLN A 150 14.71 -4.65 14.50
CA GLN A 150 13.32 -5.11 14.55
C GLN A 150 12.49 -4.34 13.55
N LEU A 151 11.85 -5.06 12.65
CA LEU A 151 10.99 -4.54 11.61
C LEU A 151 9.63 -5.23 11.68
N GLU A 152 8.60 -4.50 11.29
CA GLU A 152 7.31 -5.08 10.93
C GLU A 152 7.03 -4.70 9.48
N ALA A 153 6.65 -5.67 8.66
CA ALA A 153 6.39 -5.42 7.25
C ALA A 153 5.18 -6.21 6.75
N ALA A 154 4.47 -5.62 5.80
CA ALA A 154 3.35 -6.26 5.11
C ALA A 154 3.39 -5.87 3.64
N TYR A 155 3.03 -6.81 2.76
CA TYR A 155 2.75 -6.53 1.37
C TYR A 155 1.25 -6.64 1.11
N GLN A 156 0.72 -5.71 0.34
CA GLN A 156 -0.66 -5.74 -0.10
C GLN A 156 -0.73 -5.42 -1.60
N SER A 157 -1.28 -6.33 -2.38
CA SER A 157 -1.48 -6.09 -3.82
C SER A 157 -2.58 -5.05 -4.05
N PHE A 158 -2.49 -4.30 -5.13
CA PHE A 158 -3.54 -3.33 -5.48
C PHE A 158 -4.88 -4.00 -5.74
N SER A 159 -4.90 -5.20 -6.32
CA SER A 159 -6.14 -5.96 -6.48
C SER A 159 -6.76 -6.38 -5.13
N ALA A 160 -5.95 -6.69 -4.12
CA ALA A 160 -6.46 -6.98 -2.78
C ALA A 160 -7.02 -5.72 -2.11
N LEU A 161 -6.35 -4.57 -2.29
CA LEU A 161 -6.81 -3.26 -1.80
C LEU A 161 -8.15 -2.87 -2.42
N ARG A 162 -8.29 -2.97 -3.76
CA ARG A 162 -9.55 -2.67 -4.45
C ARG A 162 -10.68 -3.60 -3.99
N ARG A 163 -10.41 -4.91 -3.88
CA ARG A 163 -11.41 -5.87 -3.38
C ARG A 163 -11.85 -5.57 -1.94
N GLN A 164 -10.93 -5.14 -1.09
CA GLN A 164 -11.28 -4.72 0.26
C GLN A 164 -12.14 -3.45 0.23
N PHE A 165 -11.76 -2.45 -0.55
CA PHE A 165 -12.53 -1.22 -0.74
C PHE A 165 -13.97 -1.51 -1.21
N TRP A 166 -14.14 -2.33 -2.26
CA TRP A 166 -15.45 -2.72 -2.75
C TRP A 166 -16.27 -3.45 -1.69
N ARG A 167 -15.65 -4.34 -0.92
CA ARG A 167 -16.33 -5.07 0.14
C ARG A 167 -16.85 -4.13 1.23
N GLU A 168 -16.08 -3.14 1.64
CA GLU A 168 -16.52 -2.14 2.62
C GLU A 168 -17.62 -1.24 2.04
N MET A 169 -17.49 -0.82 0.78
CA MET A 169 -18.55 -0.06 0.10
C MET A 169 -19.87 -0.84 0.02
N LEU A 170 -19.84 -2.09 -0.42
CA LEU A 170 -21.03 -2.94 -0.48
C LEU A 170 -21.67 -3.14 0.89
N ARG A 171 -20.89 -3.31 1.95
CA ARG A 171 -21.41 -3.39 3.33
C ARG A 171 -22.08 -2.12 3.78
N LEU A 172 -21.52 -0.97 3.43
CA LEU A 172 -22.05 0.33 3.80
C LEU A 172 -23.44 0.58 3.17
N TYR A 173 -23.64 0.05 1.96
CA TYR A 173 -24.89 0.21 1.21
C TYR A 173 -25.88 -0.96 1.40
N ASP A 174 -25.53 -2.01 2.13
CA ASP A 174 -26.48 -3.05 2.61
C ASP A 174 -27.32 -2.47 3.75
N THR A 175 -28.34 -1.68 3.38
CA THR A 175 -29.13 -0.88 4.31
C THR A 175 -30.12 -1.73 5.12
N ASN A 176 -30.48 -2.90 4.60
CA ASN A 176 -31.40 -3.84 5.23
C ASN A 176 -30.68 -4.92 6.06
N GLU A 177 -29.33 -4.86 6.15
CA GLU A 177 -28.46 -5.81 6.87
C GLU A 177 -28.70 -7.27 6.45
N SER A 178 -29.04 -7.48 5.18
CA SER A 178 -29.30 -8.82 4.64
C SER A 178 -28.05 -9.67 4.45
N GLY A 179 -26.87 -9.05 4.47
CA GLY A 179 -25.58 -9.66 4.14
C GLY A 179 -25.39 -9.88 2.63
N SER A 180 -26.29 -9.30 1.82
CA SER A 180 -26.26 -9.30 0.36
C SER A 180 -26.65 -7.93 -0.15
N ILE A 181 -26.25 -7.60 -1.38
CA ILE A 181 -26.60 -6.32 -2.00
C ILE A 181 -27.66 -6.56 -3.07
N ASP A 182 -28.78 -5.85 -2.99
CA ASP A 182 -29.81 -5.90 -4.02
C ASP A 182 -29.52 -4.92 -5.16
N LEU A 183 -30.36 -4.91 -6.21
CA LEU A 183 -30.16 -4.08 -7.38
C LEU A 183 -30.24 -2.59 -7.07
N ASP A 184 -31.15 -2.17 -6.21
CA ASP A 184 -31.37 -0.77 -5.85
C ASP A 184 -30.23 -0.25 -4.96
N GLU A 185 -29.76 -1.05 -4.01
CA GLU A 185 -28.63 -0.74 -3.15
C GLU A 185 -27.33 -0.63 -3.98
N LEU A 186 -27.11 -1.59 -4.90
CA LEU A 186 -25.96 -1.56 -5.81
C LEU A 186 -25.99 -0.33 -6.72
N HIS A 187 -27.15 -0.02 -7.30
CA HIS A 187 -27.35 1.16 -8.14
C HIS A 187 -27.07 2.45 -7.34
N THR A 188 -27.62 2.56 -6.12
CA THR A 188 -27.42 3.72 -5.25
C THR A 188 -25.95 3.92 -4.91
N MET A 189 -25.23 2.84 -4.57
CA MET A 189 -23.80 2.87 -4.31
C MET A 189 -23.01 3.39 -5.53
N LEU A 190 -23.28 2.84 -6.70
CA LEU A 190 -22.56 3.20 -7.92
C LEU A 190 -22.87 4.64 -8.36
N MET A 191 -24.10 5.09 -8.22
CA MET A 191 -24.47 6.49 -8.48
C MET A 191 -23.72 7.47 -7.58
N SER A 192 -23.45 7.12 -6.32
CA SER A 192 -22.63 7.94 -5.41
C SER A 192 -21.17 8.04 -5.86
N LEU A 193 -20.69 7.06 -6.63
CA LEU A 193 -19.36 7.06 -7.24
C LEU A 193 -19.33 7.70 -8.65
N GLY A 194 -20.47 8.29 -9.08
CA GLY A 194 -20.61 8.90 -10.41
C GLY A 194 -20.63 7.89 -11.55
N SER A 195 -21.07 6.66 -11.28
CA SER A 195 -21.19 5.61 -12.30
C SER A 195 -22.19 5.99 -13.39
N SER A 196 -21.90 5.61 -14.63
CA SER A 196 -22.80 5.71 -15.78
C SER A 196 -23.28 4.34 -16.28
N LEU A 197 -23.11 3.27 -15.46
CA LEU A 197 -23.59 1.94 -15.81
C LEU A 197 -25.12 1.94 -15.97
N THR A 198 -25.57 1.33 -17.07
CA THR A 198 -27.02 1.22 -17.33
C THR A 198 -27.67 0.18 -16.41
N PRO A 199 -29.00 0.30 -16.18
CA PRO A 199 -29.74 -0.73 -15.44
C PRO A 199 -29.61 -2.14 -16.03
N THR A 200 -29.43 -2.23 -17.37
CA THR A 200 -29.21 -3.50 -18.08
C THR A 200 -27.87 -4.11 -17.69
N THR A 201 -26.82 -3.31 -17.64
CA THR A 201 -25.48 -3.77 -17.23
C THR A 201 -25.50 -4.22 -15.77
N LEU A 202 -26.18 -3.48 -14.91
CA LEU A 202 -26.33 -3.83 -13.49
C LEU A 202 -27.12 -5.15 -13.31
N ALA A 203 -28.22 -5.34 -14.05
CA ALA A 203 -28.96 -6.60 -14.04
C ALA A 203 -28.07 -7.78 -14.50
N GLY A 204 -27.22 -7.55 -15.50
CA GLY A 204 -26.25 -8.54 -15.98
C GLY A 204 -25.24 -9.02 -14.91
N PHE A 205 -25.00 -8.22 -13.86
CA PHE A 205 -24.17 -8.68 -12.73
C PHE A 205 -24.82 -9.83 -11.98
N PHE A 206 -26.15 -9.79 -11.78
CA PHE A 206 -26.89 -10.85 -11.12
C PHE A 206 -27.00 -12.09 -12.01
N GLU A 207 -27.29 -11.90 -13.30
CA GLU A 207 -27.44 -12.98 -14.27
C GLU A 207 -26.18 -13.81 -14.43
N ARG A 208 -24.97 -13.22 -14.30
CA ARG A 208 -23.67 -13.93 -14.29
C ARG A 208 -23.59 -15.00 -13.20
N PHE A 209 -24.28 -14.78 -12.09
CA PHE A 209 -24.33 -15.73 -10.96
C PHE A 209 -25.62 -16.56 -10.93
N GLY A 210 -26.42 -16.52 -12.01
CA GLY A 210 -27.68 -17.25 -12.11
C GLY A 210 -28.77 -16.73 -11.19
N LYS A 211 -28.71 -15.44 -10.83
CA LYS A 211 -29.65 -14.78 -9.93
C LYS A 211 -30.61 -13.86 -10.69
N ASN A 212 -31.82 -13.71 -10.16
CA ASN A 212 -32.78 -12.76 -10.68
C ASN A 212 -32.54 -11.37 -10.05
N PRO A 213 -32.21 -10.33 -10.87
CA PRO A 213 -31.87 -9.01 -10.36
C PRO A 213 -32.98 -8.32 -9.55
N TYR A 214 -34.25 -8.73 -9.74
CA TYR A 214 -35.40 -8.12 -9.07
C TYR A 214 -35.89 -8.87 -7.81
N VAL A 215 -35.28 -9.98 -7.50
CA VAL A 215 -35.71 -10.85 -6.38
C VAL A 215 -34.53 -11.26 -5.49
N ASP A 216 -33.40 -11.51 -6.10
CA ASP A 216 -32.22 -12.03 -5.41
C ASP A 216 -31.23 -10.92 -5.09
N GLY A 217 -30.40 -11.11 -4.05
CA GLY A 217 -29.25 -10.27 -3.72
C GLY A 217 -27.91 -10.93 -4.11
N LEU A 218 -26.92 -10.14 -4.50
CA LEU A 218 -25.52 -10.60 -4.65
C LEU A 218 -24.89 -10.69 -3.27
N THR A 219 -24.20 -11.78 -2.97
CA THR A 219 -23.30 -11.81 -1.82
C THR A 219 -22.19 -10.77 -1.99
N LEU A 220 -21.59 -10.34 -0.90
CA LEU A 220 -20.49 -9.35 -0.98
C LEU A 220 -19.35 -9.83 -1.90
N ASP A 221 -19.02 -11.12 -1.89
CA ASP A 221 -17.98 -11.67 -2.74
C ASP A 221 -18.36 -11.69 -4.24
N GLU A 222 -19.62 -11.98 -4.55
CA GLU A 222 -20.15 -11.91 -5.92
C GLU A 222 -20.17 -10.46 -6.42
N GLY A 223 -20.61 -9.51 -5.59
CA GLY A 223 -20.60 -8.08 -5.90
C GLY A 223 -19.19 -7.55 -6.18
N VAL A 224 -18.23 -7.87 -5.31
CA VAL A 224 -16.81 -7.52 -5.51
C VAL A 224 -16.29 -8.08 -6.82
N ARG A 225 -16.59 -9.35 -7.12
CA ARG A 225 -16.12 -10.01 -8.33
C ARG A 225 -16.74 -9.40 -9.60
N ALA A 226 -18.05 -9.09 -9.57
CA ALA A 226 -18.71 -8.41 -10.70
C ALA A 226 -18.10 -7.05 -11.00
N LEU A 227 -17.80 -6.24 -9.96
CA LEU A 227 -17.21 -4.92 -10.08
C LEU A 227 -15.76 -4.97 -10.62
N GLU A 228 -14.93 -5.89 -10.12
CA GLU A 228 -13.56 -6.07 -10.62
C GLU A 228 -13.55 -6.55 -12.08
N GLU A 229 -14.42 -7.50 -12.46
CA GLU A 229 -14.56 -7.95 -13.84
C GLU A 229 -15.02 -6.83 -14.78
N GLU A 230 -15.86 -5.91 -14.31
CA GLU A 230 -16.32 -4.78 -15.12
C GLU A 230 -15.22 -3.74 -15.31
N LEU A 231 -14.42 -3.47 -14.28
CA LEU A 231 -13.23 -2.62 -14.38
C LEU A 231 -12.21 -3.16 -15.40
N GLU A 232 -12.04 -4.48 -15.46
CA GLU A 232 -11.12 -5.13 -16.41
C GLU A 232 -11.63 -5.00 -17.85
N LYS A 233 -12.95 -5.13 -18.08
CA LYS A 233 -13.54 -4.93 -19.43
C LYS A 233 -13.36 -3.51 -19.92
N SER A 234 -13.63 -2.54 -19.08
CA SER A 234 -13.45 -1.12 -19.37
C SER A 234 -12.02 -0.80 -19.81
N TRP A 235 -11.02 -1.47 -19.22
CA TRP A 235 -9.62 -1.38 -19.61
C TRP A 235 -9.34 -2.02 -20.97
N ALA A 236 -9.85 -3.24 -21.23
CA ALA A 236 -9.61 -3.97 -22.47
C ALA A 236 -10.13 -3.21 -23.69
N HIS A 237 -11.31 -2.60 -23.58
CA HIS A 237 -11.89 -1.76 -24.65
C HIS A 237 -11.06 -0.53 -24.99
N ARG A 238 -10.34 0.03 -24.02
CA ARG A 238 -9.48 1.22 -24.23
C ARG A 238 -8.09 0.87 -24.79
N CYS A 239 -7.67 -0.37 -24.65
CA CYS A 239 -6.37 -0.83 -25.12
C CYS A 239 -6.39 -1.45 -26.52
N ASP A 240 -7.56 -1.58 -27.14
CA ASP A 240 -7.71 -2.11 -28.50
C ASP A 240 -7.73 -0.96 -29.51
N PRO A 241 -6.60 -0.70 -30.23
CA PRO A 241 -6.54 0.39 -31.20
C PRO A 241 -7.38 0.12 -32.47
N GLU A 242 -7.87 -1.10 -32.68
CA GLU A 242 -8.76 -1.45 -33.81
C GLU A 242 -10.24 -1.15 -33.53
N ALA A 243 -10.60 -0.88 -32.27
CA ALA A 243 -11.97 -0.49 -31.88
C ALA A 243 -12.29 1.01 -32.08
N ALA A 244 -11.31 1.80 -32.49
CA ALA A 244 -11.50 3.20 -32.88
C ALA A 244 -12.03 3.27 -34.32
N ASP A 245 -13.30 2.90 -34.52
CA ASP A 245 -14.01 3.21 -35.75
C ASP A 245 -14.32 4.71 -35.77
N ASP A 246 -13.94 5.38 -36.89
CA ASP A 246 -14.07 6.82 -37.18
C ASP A 246 -15.53 7.31 -37.23
N THR A 247 -16.42 6.78 -36.42
CA THR A 247 -17.78 7.30 -36.32
C THR A 247 -17.88 8.30 -35.18
N ASP A 248 -18.15 9.54 -35.54
CA ASP A 248 -18.35 10.74 -34.71
C ASP A 248 -19.58 10.64 -33.75
N ASP A 249 -20.17 9.45 -33.63
CA ASP A 249 -21.13 9.09 -32.59
C ASP A 249 -20.34 8.62 -31.36
N ALA A 250 -20.13 9.55 -30.41
CA ALA A 250 -19.64 9.23 -29.07
C ALA A 250 -20.56 8.18 -28.45
N VAL A 251 -20.25 6.91 -28.64
CA VAL A 251 -20.85 5.84 -27.86
C VAL A 251 -20.52 6.17 -26.41
N ASP A 252 -21.56 6.45 -25.65
CA ASP A 252 -21.45 6.83 -24.24
C ASP A 252 -20.86 5.62 -23.48
N VAL A 253 -19.54 5.61 -23.34
CA VAL A 253 -18.79 4.49 -22.75
C VAL A 253 -19.19 4.43 -21.29
N GLU A 254 -19.94 3.39 -20.93
CA GLU A 254 -20.31 3.12 -19.55
C GLU A 254 -19.09 3.08 -18.64
N ARG A 255 -19.18 3.70 -17.47
CA ARG A 255 -18.10 3.77 -16.47
C ARG A 255 -18.59 3.28 -15.11
N VAL A 256 -17.79 2.46 -14.49
CA VAL A 256 -18.04 1.98 -13.12
C VAL A 256 -17.90 3.11 -12.12
N ILE A 257 -16.94 4.02 -12.34
CA ILE A 257 -16.63 5.13 -11.44
C ILE A 257 -16.18 6.36 -12.21
N GLN A 258 -16.71 7.52 -11.83
CA GLN A 258 -16.29 8.80 -12.38
C GLN A 258 -16.34 9.90 -11.31
N LEU A 259 -15.21 10.16 -10.68
CA LEU A 259 -15.07 11.22 -9.69
C LEU A 259 -14.18 12.35 -10.23
N ARG A 260 -14.49 13.59 -9.86
CA ARG A 260 -13.68 14.78 -10.22
C ARG A 260 -12.46 14.89 -9.32
N GLU A 261 -12.64 14.60 -8.04
CA GLU A 261 -11.61 14.65 -7.02
C GLU A 261 -11.79 13.53 -5.98
N CYS A 262 -10.73 13.20 -5.27
CA CYS A 262 -10.81 12.24 -4.17
C CYS A 262 -11.51 12.87 -2.95
N PRO A 263 -12.52 12.24 -2.37
CA PRO A 263 -13.25 12.79 -1.22
C PRO A 263 -12.39 12.89 0.05
N TRP A 264 -11.29 12.14 0.14
CA TRP A 264 -10.41 12.14 1.32
C TRP A 264 -9.20 13.08 1.21
N CYS A 265 -8.47 13.03 0.08
CA CYS A 265 -7.24 13.81 -0.08
C CYS A 265 -7.41 15.00 -1.02
N HIS A 266 -8.61 15.18 -1.61
CA HIS A 266 -8.93 16.24 -2.57
C HIS A 266 -8.00 16.30 -3.79
N MET A 267 -7.38 15.14 -4.15
CA MET A 267 -6.59 15.04 -5.38
C MET A 267 -7.51 15.30 -6.58
N PRO A 268 -7.20 16.33 -7.41
CA PRO A 268 -8.03 16.67 -8.57
C PRO A 268 -7.76 15.73 -9.76
N TYR A 269 -8.58 15.85 -10.81
CA TYR A 269 -8.41 15.18 -12.11
C TYR A 269 -8.58 13.65 -12.12
N LEU A 270 -9.29 13.08 -11.15
CA LEU A 270 -9.61 11.66 -11.16
C LEU A 270 -10.45 11.25 -12.39
N SER A 271 -11.25 12.17 -12.94
CA SER A 271 -12.09 11.94 -14.13
C SER A 271 -11.30 11.62 -15.42
N HIS A 272 -10.01 11.93 -15.44
CA HIS A 272 -9.12 11.64 -16.59
C HIS A 272 -8.28 10.38 -16.38
N ALA A 273 -8.36 9.78 -15.20
CA ALA A 273 -7.61 8.58 -14.89
C ALA A 273 -8.35 7.31 -15.35
N ASN A 274 -7.61 6.22 -15.41
CA ASN A 274 -8.19 4.91 -15.59
C ASN A 274 -9.04 4.54 -14.37
N GLU A 275 -10.20 3.92 -14.55
CA GLU A 275 -11.11 3.57 -13.46
C GLU A 275 -10.47 2.68 -12.40
N SER A 276 -9.67 1.68 -12.79
CA SER A 276 -8.93 0.84 -11.86
C SER A 276 -7.91 1.64 -11.03
N ASP A 277 -7.35 2.70 -11.59
CA ASP A 277 -6.41 3.60 -10.89
C ASP A 277 -7.16 4.50 -9.90
N VAL A 278 -8.35 4.97 -10.28
CA VAL A 278 -9.23 5.73 -9.38
C VAL A 278 -9.60 4.89 -8.17
N VAL A 279 -10.10 3.66 -8.40
CA VAL A 279 -10.46 2.76 -7.30
C VAL A 279 -9.26 2.40 -6.43
N THR A 280 -8.09 2.17 -7.04
CA THR A 280 -6.85 1.91 -6.30
C THR A 280 -6.46 3.11 -5.43
N HIS A 281 -6.58 4.33 -5.97
CA HIS A 281 -6.31 5.55 -5.21
C HIS A 281 -7.27 5.70 -4.03
N LEU A 282 -8.58 5.49 -4.25
CA LEU A 282 -9.58 5.52 -3.18
C LEU A 282 -9.31 4.47 -2.11
N ALA A 283 -8.98 3.24 -2.52
CA ALA A 283 -8.64 2.17 -1.60
C ALA A 283 -7.41 2.51 -0.74
N LEU A 284 -6.39 3.14 -1.33
CA LEU A 284 -5.22 3.61 -0.59
C LEU A 284 -5.58 4.73 0.40
N CYS A 285 -6.38 5.70 -0.03
CA CYS A 285 -6.80 6.81 0.83
C CYS A 285 -7.66 6.34 2.01
N SER A 286 -8.59 5.41 1.77
CA SER A 286 -9.43 4.85 2.84
C SER A 286 -8.68 3.96 3.81
N SER A 287 -7.59 3.28 3.36
CA SER A 287 -6.78 2.41 4.22
C SER A 287 -5.78 3.14 5.11
N GLN A 288 -5.56 4.46 4.90
CA GLN A 288 -4.61 5.25 5.65
C GLN A 288 -5.25 5.85 6.91
N GLU A 289 -4.66 5.50 8.08
CA GLU A 289 -4.83 6.16 9.39
C GLU A 289 -6.27 6.56 9.77
N GLY A 290 -7.13 5.57 10.01
CA GLY A 290 -8.44 5.81 10.65
C GLY A 290 -9.46 6.56 9.78
N ARG A 291 -9.20 6.70 8.49
CA ARG A 291 -10.19 7.16 7.53
C ARG A 291 -11.05 5.96 7.14
N ALA A 292 -12.23 5.90 7.70
CA ALA A 292 -13.20 4.87 7.36
C ALA A 292 -13.87 5.20 6.02
N VAL A 293 -14.34 4.18 5.32
CA VAL A 293 -15.19 4.34 4.13
C VAL A 293 -16.47 5.12 4.49
N ASP A 294 -16.90 5.05 5.74
CA ASP A 294 -18.01 5.83 6.30
C ASP A 294 -17.84 7.34 6.13
N ASP A 295 -16.62 7.86 6.13
CA ASP A 295 -16.35 9.29 5.91
C ASP A 295 -16.72 9.74 4.47
N PHE A 296 -16.87 8.79 3.53
CA PHE A 296 -17.33 9.04 2.17
C PHE A 296 -18.76 9.62 2.14
N MET A 297 -19.63 9.14 3.03
CA MET A 297 -21.04 9.56 3.08
C MET A 297 -21.26 10.96 3.63
N VAL A 298 -20.29 11.49 4.40
CA VAL A 298 -20.41 12.82 5.03
C VAL A 298 -19.90 13.92 4.09
N SER A 299 -19.14 13.58 3.04
CA SER A 299 -18.49 14.54 2.14
C SER A 299 -19.26 14.79 0.83
N ASN A 300 -20.34 14.07 0.59
CA ASN A 300 -21.29 14.26 -0.53
C ASN A 300 -22.61 14.77 0.04
#